data_562f6838fbc447a8df4fe0685782fcec
#
_entry.id   562f6838fbc447a8df4fe0685782fcec
#
_cell.length_a   1.000
_cell.length_b   1.000
_cell.length_c   1.000
_cell.angle_alpha   90.00
_cell.angle_beta   90.00
_cell.angle_gamma   90.00
#
_symmetry.space_group_name_H-M   'P 1'
#
loop_
_entity.id
_entity.type
_entity.pdbx_description
1 polymer ?
#
loop_
_entity_poly.entity_id
_entity_poly.type
_entity_poly.pdbx_seq_one_letter_code
_entity_poly.pdbx_strand_id
1 'polypeptide(L)'
;MNRLETLCRPLIRLICQYWCYAKAGAIVDAEQFRRRIQNVFSNLRNQCEDDPLLKREFARIERPLLFFIDYTVKEGPFSFNRQWRELARDFNELSGDEKFFDLLTENLDDPEASERLLLFYLMMGLGFDGCYHGDGEYVERRMRLCATRFQAHPRLEDISLFSGQPGGAVPAHGKKVLSTVLAFAAVFAVLAFIYNCYVFNRDSSGYYGALQQAVEKARPTNTRSSSSHAEEMPAQNIPAEKK
;
A
#
# COMPACT_ATOMS: atom_id res chain seq x y z
N MET A 1 -19.10 16.26 18.79
CA MET A 1 -19.03 15.03 17.94
C MET A 1 -19.77 15.34 16.65
N ASN A 2 -19.12 15.18 15.51
CA ASN A 2 -19.73 15.47 14.21
C ASN A 2 -20.76 14.39 13.90
N ARG A 3 -22.05 14.75 13.92
CA ARG A 3 -23.16 13.79 13.80
C ARG A 3 -23.27 13.26 12.37
N LEU A 4 -23.08 14.11 11.38
CA LEU A 4 -23.17 13.75 9.95
C LEU A 4 -22.02 12.83 9.54
N GLU A 5 -20.79 13.11 9.98
CA GLU A 5 -19.63 12.25 9.74
C GLU A 5 -19.80 10.87 10.38
N THR A 6 -20.26 10.83 11.63
CA THR A 6 -20.54 9.56 12.34
C THR A 6 -21.60 8.73 11.62
N LEU A 7 -22.65 9.38 11.10
CA LEU A 7 -23.69 8.76 10.29
C LEU A 7 -23.11 8.17 9.00
N CYS A 8 -22.30 8.92 8.24
CA CYS A 8 -21.78 8.51 6.93
C CYS A 8 -20.58 7.55 7.01
N ARG A 9 -19.93 7.42 8.17
CA ARG A 9 -18.74 6.57 8.39
C ARG A 9 -18.91 5.12 7.94
N PRO A 10 -20.05 4.43 8.19
CA PRO A 10 -20.24 3.06 7.71
C PRO A 10 -20.17 2.93 6.19
N LEU A 11 -20.67 3.94 5.45
CA LEU A 11 -20.63 3.95 3.98
C LEU A 11 -19.19 4.12 3.48
N ILE A 12 -18.47 5.12 3.99
CA ILE A 12 -17.07 5.37 3.61
C ILE A 12 -16.22 4.14 3.92
N ARG A 13 -16.40 3.56 5.10
CA ARG A 13 -15.70 2.33 5.51
C ARG A 13 -15.98 1.16 4.57
N LEU A 14 -17.23 0.97 4.16
CA LEU A 14 -17.64 -0.06 3.20
C LEU A 14 -16.87 0.10 1.89
N ILE A 15 -16.84 1.31 1.33
CA ILE A 15 -16.16 1.60 0.06
C ILE A 15 -14.65 1.34 0.17
N CYS A 16 -14.00 1.85 1.20
CA CYS A 16 -12.58 1.62 1.43
C CYS A 16 -12.26 0.12 1.59
N GLN A 17 -13.10 -0.64 2.28
CA GLN A 17 -12.93 -2.07 2.49
C GLN A 17 -13.00 -2.83 1.15
N TYR A 18 -14.00 -2.56 0.33
CA TYR A 18 -14.16 -3.22 -0.97
C TYR A 18 -13.06 -2.81 -1.96
N TRP A 19 -12.62 -1.55 -1.92
CA TRP A 19 -11.47 -1.09 -2.69
C TRP A 19 -10.18 -1.85 -2.32
N CYS A 20 -9.93 -2.03 -1.01
CA CYS A 20 -8.81 -2.84 -0.54
C CYS A 20 -8.90 -4.30 -0.99
N TYR A 21 -10.10 -4.91 -0.95
CA TYR A 21 -10.30 -6.27 -1.44
C TYR A 21 -10.02 -6.38 -2.94
N ALA A 22 -10.55 -5.48 -3.75
CA ALA A 22 -10.32 -5.44 -5.19
C ALA A 22 -8.83 -5.24 -5.52
N LYS A 23 -8.15 -4.34 -4.80
CA LYS A 23 -6.71 -4.10 -4.93
C LYS A 23 -5.87 -5.32 -4.55
N ALA A 24 -6.32 -6.10 -3.58
CA ALA A 24 -5.69 -7.36 -3.19
C ALA A 24 -5.98 -8.52 -4.16
N GLY A 25 -6.71 -8.27 -5.26
CA GLY A 25 -7.04 -9.28 -6.26
C GLY A 25 -8.25 -10.15 -5.91
N ALA A 26 -9.02 -9.80 -4.86
CA ALA A 26 -10.25 -10.52 -4.54
C ALA A 26 -11.33 -10.23 -5.60
N ILE A 27 -12.06 -11.27 -5.97
CA ILE A 27 -13.21 -11.14 -6.87
C ILE A 27 -14.37 -10.54 -6.09
N VAL A 28 -14.76 -9.33 -6.47
CA VAL A 28 -15.93 -8.62 -5.92
C VAL A 28 -17.10 -8.80 -6.88
N ASP A 29 -18.24 -9.27 -6.37
CA ASP A 29 -19.48 -9.35 -7.16
C ASP A 29 -20.15 -7.97 -7.21
N ALA A 30 -20.38 -7.47 -8.44
CA ALA A 30 -20.91 -6.13 -8.70
C ALA A 30 -22.33 -5.92 -8.14
N GLU A 31 -23.19 -6.95 -8.29
CA GLU A 31 -24.59 -6.87 -7.84
C GLU A 31 -24.69 -6.95 -6.31
N GLN A 32 -23.88 -7.80 -5.69
CA GLN A 32 -23.81 -7.87 -4.24
C GLN A 32 -23.27 -6.56 -3.65
N PHE A 33 -22.24 -5.98 -4.27
CA PHE A 33 -21.68 -4.71 -3.85
C PHE A 33 -22.71 -3.59 -3.96
N ARG A 34 -23.41 -3.48 -5.10
CA ARG A 34 -24.50 -2.51 -5.32
C ARG A 34 -25.59 -2.64 -4.25
N ARG A 35 -26.09 -3.86 -4.01
CA ARG A 35 -27.11 -4.12 -2.98
C ARG A 35 -26.63 -3.69 -1.59
N ARG A 36 -25.38 -3.93 -1.24
CA ARG A 36 -24.83 -3.48 0.04
C ARG A 36 -24.80 -1.97 0.17
N ILE A 37 -24.39 -1.24 -0.87
CA ILE A 37 -24.42 0.22 -0.90
C ILE A 37 -25.85 0.72 -0.70
N GLN A 38 -26.82 0.20 -1.46
CA GLN A 38 -28.24 0.59 -1.36
C GLN A 38 -28.82 0.33 0.04
N ASN A 39 -28.48 -0.81 0.65
CA ASN A 39 -28.88 -1.13 2.01
C ASN A 39 -28.29 -0.16 3.04
N VAL A 40 -27.02 0.23 2.87
CA VAL A 40 -26.40 1.23 3.75
C VAL A 40 -27.11 2.57 3.59
N PHE A 41 -27.36 3.06 2.36
CA PHE A 41 -28.09 4.31 2.15
C PHE A 41 -29.51 4.27 2.75
N SER A 42 -30.24 3.16 2.60
CA SER A 42 -31.54 2.98 3.22
C SER A 42 -31.47 3.08 4.75
N ASN A 43 -30.45 2.45 5.35
CA ASN A 43 -30.24 2.53 6.78
C ASN A 43 -29.87 3.96 7.23
N LEU A 44 -29.05 4.68 6.47
CA LEU A 44 -28.69 6.07 6.77
C LEU A 44 -29.92 6.98 6.72
N ARG A 45 -30.79 6.84 5.70
CA ARG A 45 -32.03 7.59 5.62
C ARG A 45 -32.93 7.29 6.82
N ASN A 46 -33.10 6.02 7.20
CA ASN A 46 -33.89 5.63 8.36
C ASN A 46 -33.36 6.22 9.67
N GLN A 47 -32.02 6.24 9.86
CA GLN A 47 -31.39 6.84 11.03
C GLN A 47 -31.57 8.36 11.12
N CYS A 48 -31.86 9.02 10.01
CA CYS A 48 -32.12 10.46 9.97
C CYS A 48 -33.61 10.80 10.22
N GLU A 49 -34.53 9.83 10.19
CA GLU A 49 -35.97 10.09 10.14
C GLU A 49 -36.47 10.86 11.35
N ASP A 50 -35.91 10.56 12.53
CA ASP A 50 -36.29 11.18 13.80
C ASP A 50 -35.60 12.53 14.08
N ASP A 51 -34.65 12.94 13.21
CA ASP A 51 -33.89 14.18 13.38
C ASP A 51 -33.98 15.06 12.12
N PRO A 52 -34.88 16.04 12.09
CA PRO A 52 -35.09 16.89 10.92
C PRO A 52 -33.84 17.65 10.47
N LEU A 53 -32.95 18.03 11.40
CA LEU A 53 -31.69 18.71 11.04
C LEU A 53 -30.74 17.75 10.36
N LEU A 54 -30.53 16.58 10.94
CA LEU A 54 -29.66 15.55 10.38
C LEU A 54 -30.17 15.06 9.04
N LYS A 55 -31.50 14.90 8.88
CA LYS A 55 -32.16 14.56 7.61
C LYS A 55 -31.87 15.58 6.54
N ARG A 56 -31.99 16.88 6.84
CA ARG A 56 -31.67 17.98 5.93
C ARG A 56 -30.19 17.97 5.53
N GLU A 57 -29.29 17.81 6.49
CA GLU A 57 -27.84 17.77 6.24
C GLU A 57 -27.45 16.54 5.40
N PHE A 58 -28.02 15.38 5.70
CA PHE A 58 -27.81 14.17 4.93
C PHE A 58 -28.31 14.31 3.48
N ALA A 59 -29.48 14.87 3.27
CA ALA A 59 -30.03 15.07 1.93
C ALA A 59 -29.12 15.94 1.03
N ARG A 60 -28.37 16.88 1.62
CA ARG A 60 -27.41 17.73 0.90
C ARG A 60 -26.11 17.03 0.55
N ILE A 61 -25.70 16.00 1.32
CA ILE A 61 -24.45 15.27 1.09
C ILE A 61 -24.66 13.93 0.36
N GLU A 62 -25.89 13.46 0.25
CA GLU A 62 -26.22 12.17 -0.35
C GLU A 62 -25.72 12.06 -1.80
N ARG A 63 -25.97 13.10 -2.63
CA ARG A 63 -25.49 13.12 -4.03
C ARG A 63 -23.96 13.13 -4.13
N PRO A 64 -23.23 13.99 -3.44
CA PRO A 64 -21.77 13.92 -3.41
C PRO A 64 -21.23 12.54 -3.01
N LEU A 65 -21.86 11.84 -2.06
CA LEU A 65 -21.47 10.48 -1.68
C LEU A 65 -21.69 9.48 -2.82
N LEU A 66 -22.80 9.61 -3.59
CA LEU A 66 -23.04 8.76 -4.77
C LEU A 66 -21.98 8.99 -5.85
N PHE A 67 -21.64 10.26 -6.13
CA PHE A 67 -20.59 10.61 -7.10
C PHE A 67 -19.25 10.04 -6.70
N PHE A 68 -18.88 10.15 -5.41
CA PHE A 68 -17.67 9.57 -4.86
C PHE A 68 -17.62 8.05 -5.04
N ILE A 69 -18.74 7.34 -4.81
CA ILE A 69 -18.81 5.89 -4.98
C ILE A 69 -18.63 5.52 -6.44
N ASP A 70 -19.39 6.16 -7.34
CA ASP A 70 -19.34 5.90 -8.78
C ASP A 70 -17.92 6.13 -9.33
N TYR A 71 -17.30 7.25 -8.96
CA TYR A 71 -15.91 7.56 -9.28
C TYR A 71 -14.94 6.49 -8.76
N THR A 72 -15.04 6.13 -7.46
CA THR A 72 -14.16 5.15 -6.84
C THR A 72 -14.25 3.79 -7.51
N VAL A 73 -15.43 3.40 -8.01
CA VAL A 73 -15.60 2.15 -8.74
C VAL A 73 -15.04 2.23 -10.14
N LYS A 74 -15.27 3.32 -10.86
CA LYS A 74 -14.82 3.50 -12.25
C LYS A 74 -13.31 3.60 -12.38
N GLU A 75 -12.69 4.37 -11.49
CA GLU A 75 -11.24 4.58 -11.46
C GLU A 75 -10.49 3.54 -10.60
N GLY A 76 -11.22 2.74 -9.82
CA GLY A 76 -10.67 1.76 -8.91
C GLY A 76 -10.31 0.41 -9.56
N PRO A 77 -9.69 -0.49 -8.79
CA PRO A 77 -9.22 -1.80 -9.26
C PRO A 77 -10.35 -2.84 -9.36
N PHE A 78 -11.60 -2.42 -9.57
CA PHE A 78 -12.73 -3.35 -9.66
C PHE A 78 -12.78 -4.01 -11.04
N SER A 79 -12.97 -5.32 -11.09
CA SER A 79 -13.07 -6.09 -12.34
C SER A 79 -14.26 -5.69 -13.22
N PHE A 80 -15.28 -5.07 -12.62
CA PHE A 80 -16.49 -4.64 -13.28
C PHE A 80 -16.56 -3.12 -13.52
N ASN A 81 -15.46 -2.37 -13.33
CA ASN A 81 -15.44 -0.91 -13.46
C ASN A 81 -16.02 -0.40 -14.79
N ARG A 82 -15.72 -1.06 -15.91
CA ARG A 82 -16.22 -0.70 -17.25
C ARG A 82 -17.71 -1.00 -17.45
N GLN A 83 -18.26 -1.91 -16.67
CA GLN A 83 -19.67 -2.34 -16.76
C GLN A 83 -20.51 -1.71 -15.65
N TRP A 84 -19.88 -0.91 -14.78
CA TRP A 84 -20.56 -0.27 -13.66
C TRP A 84 -21.61 0.71 -14.15
N ARG A 85 -22.87 0.42 -13.84
CA ARG A 85 -23.95 1.39 -14.01
C ARG A 85 -23.91 2.35 -12.83
N GLU A 86 -23.67 3.63 -13.10
CA GLU A 86 -23.57 4.66 -12.07
C GLU A 86 -24.85 4.73 -11.21
N LEU A 87 -24.67 4.89 -9.91
CA LEU A 87 -25.76 5.09 -8.96
C LEU A 87 -26.39 6.46 -9.15
N ALA A 88 -25.62 7.45 -9.56
CA ALA A 88 -26.06 8.81 -9.83
C ALA A 88 -27.13 8.88 -10.93
N ARG A 89 -27.17 7.92 -11.86
CA ARG A 89 -28.21 7.84 -12.90
C ARG A 89 -29.62 7.66 -12.35
N ASP A 90 -29.75 7.01 -11.22
CA ASP A 90 -31.05 6.83 -10.56
C ASP A 90 -31.62 8.17 -10.05
N PHE A 91 -30.78 9.22 -10.01
CA PHE A 91 -31.11 10.59 -9.65
C PHE A 91 -31.11 11.57 -10.87
N ASN A 92 -31.07 11.04 -12.12
CA ASN A 92 -30.93 11.79 -13.35
C ASN A 92 -29.66 12.67 -13.43
N GLU A 93 -28.60 12.29 -12.74
CA GLU A 93 -27.32 12.98 -12.79
C GLU A 93 -26.34 12.21 -13.69
N LEU A 94 -25.87 12.89 -14.74
CA LEU A 94 -24.95 12.30 -15.73
C LEU A 94 -23.52 12.84 -15.63
N SER A 95 -23.33 13.98 -14.94
CA SER A 95 -22.04 14.68 -14.80
C SER A 95 -21.64 14.77 -13.33
N GLY A 96 -21.59 13.62 -12.63
CA GLY A 96 -21.29 13.58 -11.20
C GLY A 96 -19.94 14.19 -10.85
N ASP A 97 -18.96 14.07 -11.75
CA ASP A 97 -17.59 14.55 -11.56
C ASP A 97 -17.51 16.09 -11.50
N GLU A 98 -18.24 16.80 -12.37
CA GLU A 98 -18.36 18.26 -12.35
C GLU A 98 -19.28 18.71 -11.21
N LYS A 99 -20.42 18.05 -11.08
CA LYS A 99 -21.48 18.41 -10.12
C LYS A 99 -20.99 18.31 -8.67
N PHE A 100 -20.07 17.43 -8.38
CA PHE A 100 -19.44 17.34 -7.06
C PHE A 100 -18.77 18.67 -6.66
N PHE A 101 -18.00 19.27 -7.55
CA PHE A 101 -17.28 20.53 -7.28
C PHE A 101 -18.21 21.75 -7.29
N ASP A 102 -19.31 21.71 -8.07
CA ASP A 102 -20.36 22.72 -7.97
C ASP A 102 -20.99 22.70 -6.57
N LEU A 103 -21.42 21.52 -6.11
CA LEU A 103 -21.98 21.34 -4.78
C LEU A 103 -20.96 21.66 -3.67
N LEU A 104 -19.69 21.36 -3.87
CA LEU A 104 -18.63 21.77 -2.96
C LEU A 104 -18.56 23.31 -2.86
N THR A 105 -18.63 24.00 -3.98
CA THR A 105 -18.58 25.48 -4.02
C THR A 105 -19.79 26.08 -3.31
N GLU A 106 -21.01 25.57 -3.56
CA GLU A 106 -22.22 25.97 -2.84
C GLU A 106 -22.08 25.78 -1.32
N ASN A 107 -21.45 24.67 -0.90
CA ASN A 107 -21.22 24.40 0.53
C ASN A 107 -20.11 25.28 1.13
N LEU A 108 -19.12 25.71 0.36
CA LEU A 108 -18.11 26.64 0.83
C LEU A 108 -18.71 28.02 1.13
N ASP A 109 -19.78 28.41 0.45
CA ASP A 109 -20.48 29.68 0.68
C ASP A 109 -21.49 29.58 1.84
N ASP A 110 -21.88 28.39 2.28
CA ASP A 110 -22.82 28.16 3.38
C ASP A 110 -22.09 28.17 4.74
N PRO A 111 -22.37 29.12 5.65
CA PRO A 111 -21.71 29.19 6.96
C PRO A 111 -22.02 27.98 7.87
N GLU A 112 -23.13 27.26 7.64
CA GLU A 112 -23.53 26.10 8.43
C GLU A 112 -22.99 24.78 7.88
N ALA A 113 -22.23 24.79 6.77
CA ALA A 113 -21.80 23.59 6.06
C ALA A 113 -20.60 22.87 6.67
N SER A 114 -20.12 23.23 7.84
CA SER A 114 -18.86 22.70 8.41
C SER A 114 -18.79 21.16 8.45
N GLU A 115 -19.91 20.49 8.83
CA GLU A 115 -19.98 19.02 8.85
C GLU A 115 -19.99 18.41 7.44
N ARG A 116 -20.65 19.06 6.48
CA ARG A 116 -20.65 18.63 5.09
C ARG A 116 -19.30 18.83 4.43
N LEU A 117 -18.65 19.95 4.68
CA LEU A 117 -17.30 20.25 4.16
C LEU A 117 -16.25 19.26 4.65
N LEU A 118 -16.40 18.73 5.87
CA LEU A 118 -15.54 17.63 6.34
C LEU A 118 -15.72 16.38 5.48
N LEU A 119 -16.94 16.02 5.08
CA LEU A 119 -17.18 14.87 4.18
C LEU A 119 -16.62 15.11 2.79
N PHE A 120 -16.78 16.32 2.22
CA PHE A 120 -16.11 16.67 0.96
C PHE A 120 -14.58 16.54 1.06
N TYR A 121 -13.99 17.05 2.15
CA TYR A 121 -12.56 16.92 2.42
C TYR A 121 -12.12 15.45 2.48
N LEU A 122 -12.89 14.59 3.18
CA LEU A 122 -12.60 13.17 3.27
C LEU A 122 -12.68 12.48 1.90
N MET A 123 -13.69 12.77 1.09
CA MET A 123 -13.85 12.18 -0.26
C MET A 123 -12.69 12.58 -1.18
N MET A 124 -12.29 13.86 -1.20
CA MET A 124 -11.11 14.33 -1.94
C MET A 124 -9.82 13.69 -1.39
N GLY A 125 -9.67 13.59 -0.08
CA GLY A 125 -8.53 12.94 0.56
C GLY A 125 -8.43 11.43 0.29
N LEU A 126 -9.56 10.79 -0.04
CA LEU A 126 -9.62 9.39 -0.48
C LEU A 126 -9.41 9.22 -1.99
N GLY A 127 -9.09 10.32 -2.70
CA GLY A 127 -8.68 10.30 -4.10
C GLY A 127 -9.74 10.74 -5.10
N PHE A 128 -10.84 11.38 -4.65
CA PHE A 128 -11.80 11.95 -5.60
C PHE A 128 -11.25 13.25 -6.19
N ASP A 129 -10.93 13.26 -7.47
CA ASP A 129 -10.51 14.44 -8.24
C ASP A 129 -11.47 14.80 -9.38
N GLY A 130 -12.41 13.90 -9.72
CA GLY A 130 -13.48 14.13 -10.70
C GLY A 130 -12.98 14.70 -12.03
N CYS A 131 -13.59 15.81 -12.47
CA CYS A 131 -13.20 16.48 -13.72
C CYS A 131 -11.82 17.17 -13.67
N TYR A 132 -11.18 17.26 -12.50
CA TYR A 132 -9.86 17.84 -12.32
C TYR A 132 -8.75 16.77 -12.25
N HIS A 133 -9.00 15.61 -12.84
CA HIS A 133 -8.00 14.52 -12.93
C HIS A 133 -6.69 15.05 -13.55
N GLY A 134 -5.60 14.97 -12.78
CA GLY A 134 -4.29 15.52 -13.18
C GLY A 134 -4.01 16.95 -12.71
N ASP A 135 -4.99 17.69 -12.19
CA ASP A 135 -4.79 18.99 -11.53
C ASP A 135 -4.86 18.85 -10.00
N GLY A 136 -3.87 18.18 -9.44
CA GLY A 136 -3.77 17.97 -7.99
C GLY A 136 -3.68 19.28 -7.21
N GLU A 137 -3.16 20.36 -7.80
CA GLU A 137 -3.07 21.67 -7.15
C GLU A 137 -4.46 22.28 -6.92
N TYR A 138 -5.37 22.14 -7.90
CA TYR A 138 -6.75 22.58 -7.74
C TYR A 138 -7.45 21.84 -6.59
N VAL A 139 -7.38 20.51 -6.59
CA VAL A 139 -8.00 19.67 -5.55
C VAL A 139 -7.43 20.02 -4.17
N GLU A 140 -6.10 20.14 -4.05
CA GLU A 140 -5.46 20.50 -2.78
C GLU A 140 -5.89 21.89 -2.29
N ARG A 141 -6.06 22.86 -3.19
CA ARG A 141 -6.57 24.21 -2.85
C ARG A 141 -7.99 24.10 -2.30
N ARG A 142 -8.88 23.30 -2.93
CA ARG A 142 -10.23 23.09 -2.43
C ARG A 142 -10.24 22.39 -1.06
N MET A 143 -9.38 21.41 -0.86
CA MET A 143 -9.20 20.74 0.43
C MET A 143 -8.75 21.74 1.53
N ARG A 144 -7.81 22.63 1.23
CA ARG A 144 -7.39 23.69 2.18
C ARG A 144 -8.56 24.63 2.55
N LEU A 145 -9.39 25.02 1.57
CA LEU A 145 -10.57 25.82 1.84
C LEU A 145 -11.59 25.11 2.75
N CYS A 146 -11.83 23.81 2.53
CA CYS A 146 -12.65 23.02 3.43
C CYS A 146 -12.04 23.00 4.84
N ALA A 147 -10.73 22.72 4.95
CA ALA A 147 -10.04 22.62 6.23
C ALA A 147 -10.14 23.91 7.05
N THR A 148 -9.99 25.09 6.43
CA THR A 148 -10.14 26.37 7.14
C THR A 148 -11.56 26.58 7.68
N ARG A 149 -12.57 26.09 6.98
CA ARG A 149 -13.99 26.24 7.37
C ARG A 149 -14.38 25.35 8.53
N PHE A 150 -14.00 24.06 8.52
CA PHE A 150 -14.36 23.16 9.63
C PHE A 150 -13.43 23.31 10.85
N GLN A 151 -12.17 23.74 10.68
CA GLN A 151 -11.26 24.04 11.80
C GLN A 151 -11.65 25.30 12.56
N ALA A 152 -12.27 26.26 11.90
CA ALA A 152 -12.80 27.46 12.55
C ALA A 152 -14.04 27.20 13.42
N HIS A 153 -14.64 26.00 13.39
CA HIS A 153 -15.84 25.68 14.12
C HIS A 153 -15.51 25.07 15.50
N PRO A 154 -15.88 25.70 16.62
CA PRO A 154 -15.48 25.28 17.97
C PRO A 154 -15.99 23.88 18.40
N ARG A 155 -16.92 23.30 17.66
CA ARG A 155 -17.42 21.91 17.89
C ARG A 155 -16.51 20.82 17.36
N LEU A 156 -15.48 21.16 16.61
CA LEU A 156 -14.59 20.21 15.95
C LEU A 156 -13.32 19.90 16.74
N GLU A 157 -13.13 20.55 17.90
CA GLU A 157 -12.03 20.20 18.83
C GLU A 157 -12.13 18.76 19.36
N ASP A 158 -13.30 18.13 19.24
CA ASP A 158 -13.55 16.75 19.67
C ASP A 158 -13.33 15.68 18.58
N ILE A 159 -12.79 16.06 17.39
CA ILE A 159 -12.34 15.07 16.41
C ILE A 159 -10.95 14.54 16.81
N SER A 160 -10.87 14.03 18.01
CA SER A 160 -9.65 13.38 18.53
C SER A 160 -9.36 12.01 17.92
N LEU A 161 -10.17 11.55 16.96
CA LEU A 161 -9.91 10.29 16.23
C LEU A 161 -8.87 10.45 15.10
N PHE A 162 -8.58 11.69 14.67
CA PHE A 162 -7.50 12.00 13.72
C PHE A 162 -6.54 13.09 14.21
N SER A 163 -6.85 13.77 15.30
CA SER A 163 -5.94 14.75 15.89
C SER A 163 -4.97 14.08 16.85
N GLY A 164 -3.94 13.51 16.33
CA GLY A 164 -2.67 13.58 17.04
C GLY A 164 -2.29 15.06 17.13
N GLN A 165 -2.60 15.70 18.24
CA GLN A 165 -2.20 17.04 18.72
C GLN A 165 -2.39 18.24 17.77
N PRO A 166 -3.12 19.29 18.20
CA PRO A 166 -3.11 20.58 17.52
C PRO A 166 -1.74 21.24 17.66
N GLY A 167 -1.16 21.64 16.55
CA GLY A 167 -0.08 22.63 16.51
C GLY A 167 1.32 22.18 16.94
N GLY A 168 1.57 20.90 17.09
CA GLY A 168 2.94 20.37 17.11
C GLY A 168 3.42 20.16 15.69
N ALA A 169 4.57 20.74 15.32
CA ALA A 169 5.31 20.35 14.14
C ALA A 169 5.17 18.84 13.97
N VAL A 170 4.81 18.38 12.74
CA VAL A 170 4.78 16.95 12.39
C VAL A 170 6.05 16.36 13.01
N PRO A 171 5.97 15.57 14.08
CA PRO A 171 7.17 15.00 14.63
C PRO A 171 7.72 14.13 13.52
N ALA A 172 8.96 14.34 13.16
CA ALA A 172 9.71 13.54 12.22
C ALA A 172 9.90 12.10 12.78
N HIS A 173 8.80 11.50 13.26
CA HIS A 173 8.75 10.14 13.82
C HIS A 173 8.91 9.09 12.73
N GLY A 174 8.54 9.42 11.49
CA GLY A 174 8.79 8.53 10.35
C GLY A 174 10.28 8.23 10.14
N LYS A 175 11.15 9.21 10.41
CA LYS A 175 12.62 8.99 10.31
C LYS A 175 13.16 8.11 11.43
N LYS A 176 12.63 8.19 12.65
CA LYS A 176 13.10 7.35 13.78
C LYS A 176 12.58 5.92 13.66
N VAL A 177 11.31 5.72 13.30
CA VAL A 177 10.75 4.38 13.08
C VAL A 177 11.41 3.71 11.88
N LEU A 178 11.61 4.42 10.77
CA LEU A 178 12.31 3.91 9.60
C LEU A 178 13.78 3.58 9.93
N SER A 179 14.47 4.42 10.71
CA SER A 179 15.84 4.18 11.17
C SER A 179 15.92 2.94 12.10
N THR A 180 14.93 2.77 12.97
CA THR A 180 14.88 1.60 13.88
C THR A 180 14.60 0.32 13.11
N VAL A 181 13.67 0.35 12.16
CA VAL A 181 13.37 -0.82 11.29
C VAL A 181 14.59 -1.18 10.43
N LEU A 182 15.27 -0.18 9.85
CA LEU A 182 16.51 -0.39 9.09
C LEU A 182 17.64 -0.96 9.96
N ALA A 183 17.78 -0.51 11.21
CA ALA A 183 18.77 -1.06 12.15
C ALA A 183 18.48 -2.53 12.49
N PHE A 184 17.21 -2.89 12.75
CA PHE A 184 16.83 -4.29 12.97
C PHE A 184 17.03 -5.15 11.72
N ALA A 185 16.71 -4.64 10.53
CA ALA A 185 16.95 -5.34 9.27
C ALA A 185 18.45 -5.57 9.02
N ALA A 186 19.29 -4.58 9.32
CA ALA A 186 20.76 -4.72 9.21
C ALA A 186 21.32 -5.75 10.18
N VAL A 187 20.87 -5.74 11.44
CA VAL A 187 21.28 -6.76 12.43
C VAL A 187 20.85 -8.16 11.99
N PHE A 188 19.63 -8.30 11.49
CA PHE A 188 19.14 -9.58 10.99
C PHE A 188 19.93 -10.07 9.78
N ALA A 189 20.28 -9.18 8.86
CA ALA A 189 21.11 -9.51 7.69
C ALA A 189 22.53 -9.98 8.10
N VAL A 190 23.12 -9.32 9.09
CA VAL A 190 24.45 -9.72 9.63
C VAL A 190 24.37 -11.09 10.31
N LEU A 191 23.33 -11.35 11.10
CA LEU A 191 23.15 -12.65 11.74
C LEU A 191 22.90 -13.76 10.71
N ALA A 192 22.11 -13.50 9.67
CA ALA A 192 21.88 -14.43 8.58
C ALA A 192 23.17 -14.71 7.80
N PHE A 193 24.00 -13.70 7.58
CA PHE A 193 25.30 -13.84 6.92
C PHE A 193 26.27 -14.70 7.77
N ILE A 194 26.36 -14.42 9.07
CA ILE A 194 27.19 -15.22 10.00
C ILE A 194 26.72 -16.67 10.04
N TYR A 195 25.41 -16.91 10.11
CA TYR A 195 24.81 -18.24 10.06
C TYR A 195 25.15 -18.97 8.76
N ASN A 196 25.04 -18.28 7.62
CA ASN A 196 25.38 -18.85 6.32
C ASN A 196 26.86 -19.20 6.22
N CYS A 197 27.76 -18.32 6.69
CA CYS A 197 29.21 -18.61 6.79
C CYS A 197 29.49 -19.79 7.70
N TYR A 198 28.79 -19.91 8.83
CA TYR A 198 28.94 -21.02 9.76
C TYR A 198 28.54 -22.37 9.12
N VAL A 199 27.37 -22.40 8.46
CA VAL A 199 26.89 -23.59 7.74
C VAL A 199 27.83 -23.96 6.60
N PHE A 200 28.29 -22.98 5.82
CA PHE A 200 29.24 -23.20 4.73
C PHE A 200 30.58 -23.76 5.24
N ASN A 201 31.12 -23.19 6.34
CA ASN A 201 32.39 -23.69 6.94
C ASN A 201 32.23 -25.09 7.53
N ARG A 202 31.05 -25.41 8.08
CA ARG A 202 30.76 -26.75 8.62
C ARG A 202 30.64 -27.80 7.49
N ASP A 203 29.96 -27.46 6.38
CA ASP A 203 29.83 -28.37 5.25
C ASP A 203 31.14 -28.51 4.46
N SER A 204 31.92 -27.42 4.33
CA SER A 204 33.21 -27.47 3.62
C SER A 204 34.26 -28.33 4.36
N SER A 205 34.24 -28.39 5.69
CA SER A 205 35.16 -29.23 6.47
C SER A 205 34.98 -30.73 6.15
N GLY A 206 33.76 -31.15 5.82
CA GLY A 206 33.49 -32.53 5.37
C GLY A 206 34.09 -32.84 3.98
N TYR A 207 34.08 -31.89 3.06
CA TYR A 207 34.65 -32.05 1.71
C TYR A 207 36.18 -32.06 1.73
N TYR A 208 36.84 -31.25 2.61
CA TYR A 208 38.28 -31.27 2.74
C TYR A 208 38.80 -32.61 3.32
N GLY A 209 38.07 -33.21 4.27
CA GLY A 209 38.41 -34.54 4.80
C GLY A 209 38.30 -35.64 3.74
N ALA A 210 37.26 -35.60 2.91
CA ALA A 210 37.07 -36.54 1.80
C ALA A 210 38.14 -36.38 0.70
N LEU A 211 38.52 -35.16 0.37
CA LEU A 211 39.59 -34.86 -0.59
C LEU A 211 40.98 -35.33 -0.08
N GLN A 212 41.32 -35.12 1.20
CA GLN A 212 42.57 -35.61 1.77
C GLN A 212 42.63 -37.14 1.75
N GLN A 213 41.55 -37.83 2.09
CA GLN A 213 41.49 -39.31 1.99
C GLN A 213 41.61 -39.80 0.53
N ALA A 214 41.04 -39.11 -0.44
CA ALA A 214 41.17 -39.45 -1.85
C ALA A 214 42.60 -39.25 -2.37
N VAL A 215 43.28 -38.16 -1.96
CA VAL A 215 44.67 -37.87 -2.29
C VAL A 215 45.62 -38.87 -1.64
N GLU A 216 45.39 -39.27 -0.39
CA GLU A 216 46.19 -40.29 0.34
C GLU A 216 46.07 -41.67 -0.33
N LYS A 217 44.83 -42.04 -0.79
CA LYS A 217 44.60 -43.29 -1.54
C LYS A 217 45.20 -43.27 -2.96
N ALA A 218 45.35 -42.11 -3.57
CA ALA A 218 45.93 -41.95 -4.90
C ALA A 218 47.45 -41.82 -4.88
N ARG A 219 48.09 -41.76 -3.70
CA ARG A 219 49.55 -41.71 -3.57
C ARG A 219 50.12 -43.06 -3.91
N PRO A 220 50.90 -43.24 -5.02
CA PRO A 220 51.49 -44.53 -5.35
C PRO A 220 52.47 -44.93 -4.25
N THR A 221 52.30 -46.11 -3.70
CA THR A 221 53.25 -46.75 -2.80
C THR A 221 54.55 -47.07 -3.56
N ASN A 222 55.43 -46.10 -3.61
CA ASN A 222 56.76 -46.30 -4.15
C ASN A 222 57.72 -46.45 -2.99
N THR A 223 57.73 -47.64 -2.39
CA THR A 223 58.79 -48.08 -1.49
C THR A 223 59.07 -49.56 -1.68
N ARG A 224 60.28 -49.79 -2.16
CA ARG A 224 61.07 -51.01 -2.03
C ARG A 224 61.13 -52.00 -3.18
N SER A 225 62.16 -51.85 -3.96
CA SER A 225 63.17 -52.90 -4.00
C SER A 225 64.48 -52.33 -4.57
N SER A 226 65.39 -51.99 -3.66
CA SER A 226 66.80 -51.89 -3.94
C SER A 226 67.36 -53.30 -3.72
N SER A 227 67.88 -53.90 -4.74
CA SER A 227 69.14 -54.63 -4.64
C SER A 227 69.54 -55.32 -5.93
N SER A 228 70.78 -55.06 -6.31
CA SER A 228 71.67 -55.90 -7.09
C SER A 228 71.37 -56.11 -8.56
N HIS A 229 72.07 -55.51 -9.45
CA HIS A 229 73.25 -56.13 -10.11
C HIS A 229 73.99 -55.06 -10.90
N ALA A 230 75.26 -54.99 -10.63
CA ALA A 230 76.23 -54.30 -11.48
C ALA A 230 76.38 -55.14 -12.77
N GLU A 231 76.59 -54.45 -13.88
CA GLU A 231 77.63 -54.80 -14.83
C GLU A 231 77.42 -54.17 -16.20
N GLU A 232 78.47 -53.58 -16.64
CA GLU A 232 79.02 -53.37 -17.99
C GLU A 232 78.37 -52.39 -18.94
N MET A 233 79.20 -51.35 -19.17
CA MET A 233 79.26 -50.50 -20.40
C MET A 233 79.69 -51.34 -21.60
N PRO A 234 79.45 -50.90 -22.84
CA PRO A 234 80.31 -49.91 -23.42
C PRO A 234 79.63 -48.84 -24.34
N ALA A 235 80.45 -47.85 -24.59
CA ALA A 235 80.31 -46.69 -25.38
C ALA A 235 79.96 -46.91 -26.90
N GLN A 236 79.41 -45.94 -27.48
CA GLN A 236 79.60 -45.34 -28.86
C GLN A 236 78.31 -44.71 -29.32
N ASN A 237 78.14 -43.59 -29.85
CA ASN A 237 78.96 -42.71 -30.70
C ASN A 237 78.06 -41.49 -31.06
N ILE A 238 78.66 -40.36 -31.05
CA ILE A 238 78.12 -39.10 -31.60
C ILE A 238 78.06 -39.21 -33.15
N PRO A 239 77.15 -38.54 -33.90
CA PRO A 239 77.45 -37.18 -34.24
C PRO A 239 76.26 -36.21 -34.32
N ALA A 240 76.65 -34.95 -34.21
CA ALA A 240 75.93 -33.70 -34.51
C ALA A 240 75.45 -33.64 -35.94
N GLU A 241 74.41 -32.82 -36.19
CA GLU A 241 74.44 -31.67 -37.13
C GLU A 241 73.02 -31.06 -37.24
N LYS A 242 72.97 -29.74 -36.97
CA LYS A 242 72.49 -28.59 -37.75
C LYS A 242 71.15 -28.72 -38.54
N LYS A 243 70.21 -27.95 -38.23
CA LYS A 243 69.96 -26.59 -38.69
C LYS A 243 68.92 -25.89 -37.81
#